data_39489ee8fcfd50d0c8cc8bfa9695639d
#
_entry.id   39489ee8fcfd50d0c8cc8bfa9695639d
#
_cell.length_a   1.000
_cell.length_b   1.000
_cell.length_c   1.000
_cell.angle_alpha   90.00
_cell.angle_beta   90.00
_cell.angle_gamma   90.00
#
_symmetry.space_group_name_H-M   'P 1'
#
loop_
_entity.id
_entity.type
_entity.pdbx_description
1 polymer ?
#
loop_
_entity_poly.entity_id
_entity_poly.type
_entity_poly.pdbx_seq_one_letter_code
_entity_poly.pdbx_strand_id
1 'polypeptide(L)'
;MKFRAALLFPLLALSGASQSVQPAPDASAIIRKAFSRQEDFFEQARNYTYIRHEETRRLDRAGKVTKAESNVHEVTILYGEPYRKLIKKDGRGLDAKEAAKEQRKMDDEIAKRGRDQEKRRRETEKELADQRKALAEIADAIDWHIEGQETLAGRPAWVISGTPKAGYKLKSQEAKVLTKMRGKVWIDREDSRMVKADAVVNDTISFGWFLFRIQPGFHFTFEMTRVNDQVWLPRHGWLKGTAKVAGLKTYRMEMDMRYSDYRRFQSDSRVVQSGPPE
;
A
#
# COMPACT_ATOMS: atom_id res chain seq x y z
N MET A 1 71.65 -0.98 -55.43
CA MET A 1 71.25 -0.38 -54.16
C MET A 1 69.89 -0.96 -53.78
N LYS A 2 69.84 -1.81 -52.73
CA LYS A 2 68.63 -2.53 -52.33
C LYS A 2 68.12 -1.88 -51.01
N PHE A 3 66.99 -1.20 -51.07
CA PHE A 3 66.32 -0.69 -49.84
C PHE A 3 65.41 -1.78 -49.28
N ARG A 4 65.65 -2.22 -48.08
CA ARG A 4 64.76 -3.08 -47.29
C ARG A 4 63.89 -2.18 -46.40
N ALA A 5 62.57 -2.20 -46.67
CA ALA A 5 61.58 -1.60 -45.79
C ALA A 5 61.22 -2.60 -44.68
N ALA A 6 61.43 -2.24 -43.42
CA ALA A 6 61.01 -2.99 -42.26
C ALA A 6 59.59 -2.55 -41.89
N LEU A 7 58.61 -3.47 -41.95
CA LEU A 7 57.26 -3.31 -41.47
C LEU A 7 57.22 -3.55 -39.96
N LEU A 8 57.01 -2.50 -39.17
CA LEU A 8 56.67 -2.58 -37.73
C LEU A 8 55.17 -2.79 -37.60
N PHE A 9 54.75 -3.95 -37.10
CA PHE A 9 53.37 -4.21 -36.64
C PHE A 9 53.25 -3.74 -35.20
N PRO A 10 52.25 -2.89 -34.84
CA PRO A 10 51.96 -2.64 -33.47
C PRO A 10 51.12 -3.80 -32.86
N LEU A 11 51.62 -4.43 -31.82
CA LEU A 11 50.85 -5.36 -30.98
C LEU A 11 49.73 -4.55 -30.24
N LEU A 12 48.50 -4.70 -30.68
CA LEU A 12 47.33 -4.26 -29.87
C LEU A 12 47.14 -5.23 -28.74
N ALA A 13 47.55 -4.82 -27.53
CA ALA A 13 47.18 -5.50 -26.27
C ALA A 13 45.68 -5.34 -26.06
N LEU A 14 44.86 -6.38 -26.29
CA LEU A 14 43.51 -6.48 -25.80
C LEU A 14 43.53 -6.56 -24.29
N SER A 15 43.31 -5.42 -23.62
CA SER A 15 42.97 -5.39 -22.21
C SER A 15 41.59 -5.97 -22.03
N GLY A 16 41.50 -7.25 -21.71
CA GLY A 16 40.28 -7.91 -21.30
C GLY A 16 39.75 -7.25 -20.02
N ALA A 17 38.80 -6.34 -20.13
CA ALA A 17 38.06 -5.85 -18.99
C ALA A 17 37.34 -7.05 -18.38
N SER A 18 37.81 -7.57 -17.28
CA SER A 18 37.13 -8.56 -16.44
C SER A 18 35.84 -7.89 -15.97
N GLN A 19 34.72 -8.16 -16.63
CA GLN A 19 33.41 -7.80 -16.12
C GLN A 19 33.23 -8.57 -14.82
N SER A 20 33.31 -7.88 -13.69
CA SER A 20 32.92 -8.43 -12.42
C SER A 20 31.46 -8.87 -12.54
N VAL A 21 31.24 -10.19 -12.54
CA VAL A 21 29.87 -10.75 -12.50
C VAL A 21 29.29 -10.31 -11.15
N GLN A 22 28.50 -9.26 -11.17
CA GLN A 22 27.73 -8.90 -9.99
C GLN A 22 26.83 -10.09 -9.64
N PRO A 23 26.85 -10.57 -8.39
CA PRO A 23 25.98 -11.66 -7.98
C PRO A 23 24.51 -11.27 -8.29
N ALA A 24 23.74 -12.25 -8.77
CA ALA A 24 22.33 -12.03 -9.04
C ALA A 24 21.63 -11.50 -7.77
N PRO A 25 20.78 -10.47 -7.90
CA PRO A 25 20.15 -9.88 -6.75
C PRO A 25 19.27 -10.92 -6.03
N ASP A 26 19.41 -10.98 -4.70
CA ASP A 26 18.62 -11.88 -3.85
C ASP A 26 17.23 -11.29 -3.60
N ALA A 27 16.18 -11.92 -4.15
CA ALA A 27 14.79 -11.51 -3.98
C ALA A 27 14.37 -11.47 -2.50
N SER A 28 14.81 -12.45 -1.70
CA SER A 28 14.48 -12.51 -0.28
C SER A 28 15.10 -11.35 0.50
N ALA A 29 16.34 -11.00 0.19
CA ALA A 29 17.01 -9.85 0.81
C ALA A 29 16.33 -8.52 0.43
N ILE A 30 15.89 -8.37 -0.83
CA ILE A 30 15.16 -7.20 -1.30
C ILE A 30 13.83 -7.07 -0.54
N ILE A 31 13.06 -8.15 -0.41
CA ILE A 31 11.79 -8.17 0.30
C ILE A 31 11.97 -7.87 1.79
N ARG A 32 12.94 -8.50 2.46
CA ARG A 32 13.23 -8.20 3.88
C ARG A 32 13.55 -6.73 4.09
N LYS A 33 14.38 -6.15 3.22
CA LYS A 33 14.71 -4.73 3.27
C LYS A 33 13.49 -3.83 3.03
N ALA A 34 12.61 -4.19 2.09
CA ALA A 34 11.39 -3.44 1.82
C ALA A 34 10.43 -3.50 3.02
N PHE A 35 10.27 -4.65 3.64
CA PHE A 35 9.39 -4.84 4.79
C PHE A 35 9.91 -4.14 6.05
N SER A 36 11.23 -4.14 6.30
CA SER A 36 11.80 -3.42 7.43
C SER A 36 11.61 -1.90 7.36
N ARG A 37 11.37 -1.35 6.16
CA ARG A 37 11.10 0.08 5.96
C ARG A 37 9.62 0.45 5.97
N GLN A 38 8.73 -0.52 6.21
CA GLN A 38 7.29 -0.26 6.17
C GLN A 38 6.84 0.69 7.28
N GLU A 39 7.47 0.66 8.44
CA GLU A 39 7.13 1.58 9.55
C GLU A 39 7.44 3.03 9.22
N ASP A 40 8.62 3.32 8.66
CA ASP A 40 8.98 4.68 8.25
C ASP A 40 7.92 5.28 7.31
N PHE A 41 7.26 4.42 6.51
CA PHE A 41 6.18 4.85 5.64
C PHE A 41 4.96 5.34 6.44
N PHE A 42 4.51 4.57 7.42
CA PHE A 42 3.35 4.97 8.23
C PHE A 42 3.62 6.23 9.03
N GLU A 43 4.81 6.39 9.57
CA GLU A 43 5.21 7.60 10.29
C GLU A 43 5.25 8.83 9.36
N GLN A 44 5.83 8.68 8.18
CA GLN A 44 5.88 9.77 7.20
C GLN A 44 4.50 10.13 6.67
N ALA A 45 3.63 9.14 6.40
CA ALA A 45 2.27 9.36 5.90
C ALA A 45 1.39 10.11 6.91
N ARG A 46 1.62 9.97 8.21
CA ARG A 46 0.92 10.72 9.27
C ARG A 46 1.17 12.23 9.22
N ASN A 47 2.17 12.69 8.47
CA ASN A 47 2.46 14.11 8.31
C ASN A 47 1.75 14.74 7.10
N TYR A 48 0.85 13.99 6.43
CA TYR A 48 0.16 14.46 5.24
C TYR A 48 -1.34 14.38 5.36
N THR A 49 -2.01 15.45 4.94
CA THR A 49 -3.44 15.46 4.61
C THR A 49 -3.59 15.27 3.11
N TYR A 50 -4.73 14.76 2.66
CA TYR A 50 -4.96 14.49 1.25
C TYR A 50 -6.45 14.34 0.92
N ILE A 51 -6.78 14.35 -0.36
CA ILE A 51 -8.12 14.03 -0.86
C ILE A 51 -8.14 12.56 -1.33
N ARG A 52 -9.17 11.83 -0.91
CA ARG A 52 -9.46 10.46 -1.37
C ARG A 52 -10.78 10.45 -2.12
N HIS A 53 -10.71 10.09 -3.39
CA HIS A 53 -11.86 9.77 -4.22
C HIS A 53 -12.11 8.26 -4.15
N GLU A 54 -13.35 7.85 -3.93
CA GLU A 54 -13.74 6.46 -3.83
C GLU A 54 -15.01 6.23 -4.67
N GLU A 55 -14.91 5.35 -5.66
CA GLU A 55 -16.05 4.83 -6.40
C GLU A 55 -16.30 3.39 -6.00
N THR A 56 -17.49 3.07 -5.52
CA THR A 56 -17.90 1.71 -5.19
C THR A 56 -19.04 1.29 -6.09
N ARG A 57 -18.88 0.16 -6.77
CA ARG A 57 -19.90 -0.45 -7.63
C ARG A 57 -20.32 -1.78 -7.05
N ARG A 58 -21.62 -1.98 -6.86
CA ARG A 58 -22.19 -3.28 -6.53
C ARG A 58 -22.53 -4.01 -7.82
N LEU A 59 -22.22 -5.31 -7.83
CA LEU A 59 -22.41 -6.15 -9.01
C LEU A 59 -23.43 -7.25 -8.71
N ASP A 60 -24.21 -7.63 -9.72
CA ASP A 60 -25.03 -8.84 -9.68
C ASP A 60 -24.21 -10.11 -9.97
N ARG A 61 -24.89 -11.24 -10.12
CA ARG A 61 -24.25 -12.52 -10.43
C ARG A 61 -23.58 -12.56 -11.82
N ALA A 62 -24.12 -11.77 -12.77
CA ALA A 62 -23.60 -11.65 -14.13
C ALA A 62 -22.48 -10.61 -14.25
N GLY A 63 -22.13 -9.91 -13.15
CA GLY A 63 -21.13 -8.85 -13.16
C GLY A 63 -21.65 -7.49 -13.60
N LYS A 64 -22.96 -7.32 -13.81
CA LYS A 64 -23.58 -6.05 -14.15
C LYS A 64 -23.68 -5.15 -12.93
N VAL A 65 -23.39 -3.87 -13.10
CA VAL A 65 -23.51 -2.85 -12.03
C VAL A 65 -24.98 -2.65 -11.66
N THR A 66 -25.31 -2.88 -10.40
CA THR A 66 -26.66 -2.68 -9.84
C THR A 66 -26.75 -1.41 -9.01
N LYS A 67 -25.63 -0.94 -8.47
CA LYS A 67 -25.53 0.32 -7.72
C LYS A 67 -24.12 0.87 -7.88
N ALA A 68 -24.02 2.18 -8.07
CA ALA A 68 -22.75 2.90 -8.01
C ALA A 68 -22.87 4.02 -6.98
N GLU A 69 -21.82 4.26 -6.23
CA GLU A 69 -21.70 5.34 -5.24
C GLU A 69 -20.32 5.97 -5.42
N SER A 70 -20.26 7.30 -5.40
CA SER A 70 -19.02 8.05 -5.44
C SER A 70 -18.92 8.95 -4.22
N ASN A 71 -17.81 8.84 -3.49
CA ASN A 71 -17.54 9.63 -2.30
C ASN A 71 -16.18 10.31 -2.42
N VAL A 72 -16.11 11.56 -1.99
CA VAL A 72 -14.84 12.28 -1.84
C VAL A 72 -14.65 12.61 -0.38
N HIS A 73 -13.52 12.18 0.17
CA HIS A 73 -13.17 12.45 1.54
C HIS A 73 -11.92 13.34 1.61
N GLU A 74 -11.98 14.33 2.47
CA GLU A 74 -10.78 14.99 2.98
C GLU A 74 -10.22 14.13 4.13
N VAL A 75 -8.96 13.74 4.01
CA VAL A 75 -8.29 12.96 5.05
C VAL A 75 -7.35 13.88 5.80
N THR A 76 -7.63 14.06 7.08
CA THR A 76 -6.83 14.87 8.01
C THR A 76 -6.25 13.99 9.12
N ILE A 77 -5.28 14.50 9.86
CA ILE A 77 -4.67 13.79 10.96
C ILE A 77 -5.22 14.32 12.28
N LEU A 78 -5.86 13.44 13.05
CA LEU A 78 -6.37 13.73 14.38
C LEU A 78 -5.65 12.85 15.40
N TYR A 79 -4.90 13.45 16.32
CA TYR A 79 -4.11 12.74 17.34
C TYR A 79 -3.17 11.66 16.75
N GLY A 80 -2.50 12.01 15.62
CA GLY A 80 -1.54 11.13 14.95
C GLY A 80 -2.16 10.03 14.07
N GLU A 81 -3.49 9.99 13.93
CA GLU A 81 -4.19 8.99 13.12
C GLU A 81 -5.06 9.64 12.05
N PRO A 82 -5.18 9.03 10.84
CA PRO A 82 -6.01 9.58 9.78
C PRO A 82 -7.50 9.55 10.15
N TYR A 83 -8.20 10.64 9.83
CA TYR A 83 -9.65 10.77 9.90
C TYR A 83 -10.19 11.15 8.52
N ARG A 84 -11.24 10.49 8.08
CA ARG A 84 -11.88 10.69 6.77
C ARG A 84 -13.17 11.48 6.92
N LYS A 85 -13.17 12.75 6.53
CA LYS A 85 -14.36 13.61 6.50
C LYS A 85 -14.96 13.57 5.10
N LEU A 86 -16.21 13.16 4.96
CA LEU A 86 -16.90 13.19 3.68
C LEU A 86 -17.12 14.66 3.28
N ILE A 87 -16.76 15.04 2.05
CA ILE A 87 -16.91 16.40 1.51
C ILE A 87 -17.75 16.44 0.24
N LYS A 88 -17.83 15.33 -0.54
CA LYS A 88 -18.70 15.19 -1.68
C LYS A 88 -19.30 13.79 -1.73
N LYS A 89 -20.53 13.68 -2.22
CA LYS A 89 -21.24 12.42 -2.41
C LYS A 89 -21.94 12.42 -3.77
N ASP A 90 -21.74 11.34 -4.54
CA ASP A 90 -22.35 11.15 -5.87
C ASP A 90 -22.18 12.38 -6.79
N GLY A 91 -20.93 12.92 -6.82
CA GLY A 91 -20.54 14.06 -7.64
C GLY A 91 -20.96 15.44 -7.13
N ARG A 92 -21.78 15.54 -6.06
CA ARG A 92 -22.24 16.82 -5.48
C ARG A 92 -21.59 17.13 -4.14
N GLY A 93 -21.46 18.39 -3.82
CA GLY A 93 -21.12 18.83 -2.45
C GLY A 93 -22.21 18.41 -1.46
N LEU A 94 -21.88 18.32 -0.19
CA LEU A 94 -22.84 18.05 0.87
C LEU A 94 -23.78 19.24 1.05
N ASP A 95 -25.05 18.98 1.30
CA ASP A 95 -25.97 20.02 1.76
C ASP A 95 -25.66 20.43 3.22
N ALA A 96 -26.30 21.49 3.70
CA ALA A 96 -26.06 22.04 5.04
C ALA A 96 -26.29 21.00 6.16
N LYS A 97 -27.31 20.13 6.02
CA LYS A 97 -27.64 19.09 6.99
C LYS A 97 -26.60 17.96 6.96
N GLU A 98 -26.19 17.53 5.78
CA GLU A 98 -25.13 16.52 5.58
C GLU A 98 -23.80 17.04 6.12
N ALA A 99 -23.43 18.30 5.79
CA ALA A 99 -22.21 18.94 6.26
C ALA A 99 -22.17 19.07 7.79
N ALA A 100 -23.27 19.52 8.41
CA ALA A 100 -23.39 19.59 9.86
C ALA A 100 -23.30 18.21 10.54
N LYS A 101 -23.81 17.16 9.90
CA LYS A 101 -23.69 15.78 10.39
C LYS A 101 -22.24 15.31 10.35
N GLU A 102 -21.52 15.58 9.26
CA GLU A 102 -20.11 15.19 9.13
C GLU A 102 -19.23 16.00 10.10
N GLN A 103 -19.54 17.27 10.33
CA GLN A 103 -18.84 18.06 11.34
C GLN A 103 -19.04 17.48 12.75
N ARG A 104 -20.27 17.15 13.16
CA ARG A 104 -20.54 16.49 14.46
C ARG A 104 -19.77 15.18 14.61
N LYS A 105 -19.73 14.34 13.58
CA LYS A 105 -18.92 13.10 13.63
C LYS A 105 -17.44 13.38 13.87
N MET A 106 -16.91 14.43 13.26
CA MET A 106 -15.52 14.85 13.45
C MET A 106 -15.30 15.33 14.89
N ASP A 107 -16.20 16.16 15.43
CA ASP A 107 -16.13 16.68 16.78
C ASP A 107 -16.21 15.55 17.83
N ASP A 108 -17.12 14.59 17.63
CA ASP A 108 -17.24 13.40 18.47
C ASP A 108 -15.96 12.54 18.44
N GLU A 109 -15.35 12.38 17.26
CA GLU A 109 -14.11 11.61 17.13
C GLU A 109 -12.92 12.34 17.76
N ILE A 110 -12.85 13.67 17.65
CA ILE A 110 -11.86 14.52 18.35
C ILE A 110 -11.99 14.32 19.86
N ALA A 111 -13.21 14.44 20.41
CA ALA A 111 -13.48 14.27 21.83
C ALA A 111 -13.13 12.85 22.31
N LYS A 112 -13.47 11.83 21.53
CA LYS A 112 -13.16 10.43 21.84
C LYS A 112 -11.65 10.18 21.84
N ARG A 113 -10.94 10.58 20.77
CA ARG A 113 -9.49 10.37 20.66
C ARG A 113 -8.72 11.15 21.71
N GLY A 114 -9.20 12.35 22.06
CA GLY A 114 -8.59 13.18 23.10
C GLY A 114 -8.61 12.53 24.48
N ARG A 115 -9.72 11.84 24.83
CA ARG A 115 -9.85 11.13 26.12
C ARG A 115 -9.00 9.87 26.23
N ASP A 116 -8.86 9.13 25.14
CA ASP A 116 -8.27 7.79 25.13
C ASP A 116 -6.84 7.75 24.56
N GLN A 117 -6.12 8.89 24.53
CA GLN A 117 -4.82 9.01 23.86
C GLN A 117 -3.81 7.93 24.28
N GLU A 118 -3.65 7.73 25.60
CA GLU A 118 -2.66 6.80 26.13
C GLU A 118 -3.01 5.33 25.77
N LYS A 119 -4.30 4.97 25.88
CA LYS A 119 -4.78 3.66 25.47
C LYS A 119 -4.55 3.42 23.97
N ARG A 120 -4.91 4.39 23.14
CA ARG A 120 -4.73 4.32 21.68
C ARG A 120 -3.27 4.23 21.29
N ARG A 121 -2.38 4.98 21.94
CA ARG A 121 -0.94 4.89 21.73
C ARG A 121 -0.43 3.46 21.95
N ARG A 122 -0.80 2.84 23.08
CA ARG A 122 -0.41 1.45 23.39
C ARG A 122 -0.98 0.44 22.39
N GLU A 123 -2.23 0.63 21.97
CA GLU A 123 -2.86 -0.22 20.94
C GLU A 123 -2.12 -0.10 19.61
N THR A 124 -1.81 1.12 19.17
CA THR A 124 -1.04 1.37 17.93
C THR A 124 0.37 0.79 18.02
N GLU A 125 1.08 0.97 19.13
CA GLU A 125 2.42 0.38 19.32
C GLU A 125 2.38 -1.15 19.25
N LYS A 126 1.36 -1.77 19.84
CA LYS A 126 1.13 -3.22 19.78
C LYS A 126 0.84 -3.66 18.34
N GLU A 127 -0.06 -2.99 17.64
CA GLU A 127 -0.41 -3.31 16.26
C GLU A 127 0.82 -3.22 15.33
N LEU A 128 1.65 -2.18 15.46
CA LEU A 128 2.88 -2.03 14.72
C LEU A 128 3.89 -3.15 15.03
N ALA A 129 4.00 -3.55 16.30
CA ALA A 129 4.87 -4.65 16.70
C ALA A 129 4.39 -6.00 16.15
N ASP A 130 3.10 -6.26 16.15
CA ASP A 130 2.51 -7.48 15.60
C ASP A 130 2.63 -7.50 14.06
N GLN A 131 2.43 -6.36 13.40
CA GLN A 131 2.66 -6.22 11.97
C GLN A 131 4.12 -6.47 11.57
N ARG A 132 5.11 -5.96 12.32
CA ARG A 132 6.54 -6.26 12.10
C ARG A 132 6.84 -7.75 12.14
N LYS A 133 6.31 -8.43 13.17
CA LYS A 133 6.48 -9.88 13.31
C LYS A 133 5.87 -10.64 12.13
N ALA A 134 4.67 -10.23 11.71
CA ALA A 134 3.99 -10.84 10.58
C ALA A 134 4.77 -10.63 9.26
N LEU A 135 5.26 -9.42 9.00
CA LEU A 135 6.06 -9.13 7.81
C LEU A 135 7.39 -9.91 7.79
N ALA A 136 8.06 -10.05 8.93
CA ALA A 136 9.26 -10.87 9.05
C ALA A 136 8.95 -12.35 8.77
N GLU A 137 7.87 -12.88 9.34
CA GLU A 137 7.42 -14.25 9.09
C GLU A 137 7.07 -14.46 7.60
N ILE A 138 6.38 -13.53 6.97
CA ILE A 138 6.05 -13.57 5.55
C ILE A 138 7.30 -13.60 4.68
N ALA A 139 8.31 -12.77 5.01
CA ALA A 139 9.56 -12.74 4.28
C ALA A 139 10.27 -14.11 4.31
N ASP A 140 10.13 -14.85 5.41
CA ASP A 140 10.74 -16.17 5.60
C ASP A 140 9.88 -17.33 5.08
N ALA A 141 8.55 -17.18 5.12
CA ALA A 141 7.59 -18.22 4.74
C ALA A 141 7.38 -18.38 3.22
N ILE A 142 7.92 -17.48 2.42
CA ILE A 142 7.71 -17.42 0.98
C ILE A 142 9.04 -17.55 0.25
N ASP A 143 9.05 -18.34 -0.83
CA ASP A 143 10.09 -18.37 -1.81
C ASP A 143 9.86 -17.25 -2.81
N TRP A 144 10.75 -16.26 -2.77
CA TRP A 144 10.67 -15.06 -3.58
C TRP A 144 11.48 -15.18 -4.86
N HIS A 145 10.91 -14.73 -5.99
CA HIS A 145 11.52 -14.80 -7.30
C HIS A 145 11.47 -13.45 -8.00
N ILE A 146 12.61 -13.00 -8.53
CA ILE A 146 12.65 -11.82 -9.39
C ILE A 146 12.15 -12.21 -10.77
N GLU A 147 11.01 -11.67 -11.18
CA GLU A 147 10.42 -11.85 -12.51
C GLU A 147 11.07 -10.94 -13.55
N GLY A 148 11.62 -9.81 -13.12
CA GLY A 148 12.22 -8.82 -13.98
C GLY A 148 12.31 -7.44 -13.35
N GLN A 149 12.34 -6.43 -14.22
CA GLN A 149 12.37 -5.03 -13.82
C GLN A 149 11.37 -4.24 -14.68
N GLU A 150 10.73 -3.27 -14.06
CA GLU A 150 9.85 -2.31 -14.72
C GLU A 150 10.19 -0.88 -14.29
N THR A 151 9.89 0.09 -15.15
CA THR A 151 10.00 1.50 -14.79
C THR A 151 8.63 2.02 -14.37
N LEU A 152 8.50 2.45 -13.13
CA LEU A 152 7.28 3.04 -12.57
C LEU A 152 7.54 4.51 -12.22
N ALA A 153 6.76 5.40 -12.84
CA ALA A 153 6.92 6.85 -12.65
C ALA A 153 8.38 7.33 -12.85
N GLY A 154 9.07 6.80 -13.86
CA GLY A 154 10.47 7.15 -14.19
C GLY A 154 11.54 6.47 -13.31
N ARG A 155 11.17 5.60 -12.38
CA ARG A 155 12.10 4.93 -11.45
C ARG A 155 12.15 3.42 -11.69
N PRO A 156 13.33 2.79 -11.65
CA PRO A 156 13.46 1.36 -11.81
C PRO A 156 12.95 0.62 -10.58
N ALA A 157 12.15 -0.41 -10.79
CA ALA A 157 11.61 -1.27 -9.75
C ALA A 157 11.86 -2.75 -10.07
N TRP A 158 12.17 -3.54 -9.06
CA TRP A 158 12.14 -4.99 -9.15
C TRP A 158 10.70 -5.49 -9.18
N VAL A 159 10.37 -6.39 -10.08
CA VAL A 159 9.11 -7.14 -10.08
C VAL A 159 9.37 -8.48 -9.43
N ILE A 160 8.73 -8.72 -8.30
CA ILE A 160 8.96 -9.91 -7.47
C ILE A 160 7.65 -10.64 -7.23
N SER A 161 7.63 -11.93 -7.52
CA SER A 161 6.55 -12.85 -7.14
C SER A 161 6.97 -13.72 -5.96
N GLY A 162 6.00 -14.35 -5.31
CA GLY A 162 6.27 -15.23 -4.19
C GLY A 162 5.39 -16.48 -4.20
N THR A 163 5.97 -17.59 -3.79
CA THR A 163 5.28 -18.88 -3.63
C THR A 163 5.44 -19.36 -2.19
N PRO A 164 4.37 -19.73 -1.47
CA PRO A 164 4.49 -20.26 -0.12
C PRO A 164 5.41 -21.48 -0.04
N LYS A 165 6.35 -21.47 0.90
CA LYS A 165 7.25 -22.62 1.14
C LYS A 165 6.47 -23.82 1.64
N ALA A 166 6.68 -24.97 1.00
CA ALA A 166 6.06 -26.22 1.43
C ALA A 166 6.49 -26.58 2.86
N GLY A 167 5.50 -26.93 3.70
CA GLY A 167 5.78 -27.37 5.08
C GLY A 167 6.13 -26.27 6.08
N TYR A 168 6.19 -24.99 5.69
CA TYR A 168 6.42 -23.90 6.63
C TYR A 168 5.22 -23.72 7.57
N LYS A 169 5.48 -23.74 8.88
CA LYS A 169 4.43 -23.60 9.91
C LYS A 169 4.19 -22.13 10.24
N LEU A 170 3.15 -21.56 9.65
CA LEU A 170 2.74 -20.19 9.85
C LEU A 170 2.15 -19.97 11.26
N LYS A 171 2.62 -18.94 11.95
CA LYS A 171 2.20 -18.54 13.30
C LYS A 171 1.16 -17.42 13.24
N SER A 172 1.44 -16.33 12.49
CA SER A 172 0.57 -15.18 12.40
C SER A 172 -0.63 -15.41 11.48
N GLN A 173 -1.73 -14.73 11.77
CA GLN A 173 -2.92 -14.77 10.90
C GLN A 173 -2.68 -14.05 9.58
N GLU A 174 -1.91 -12.98 9.60
CA GLU A 174 -1.53 -12.19 8.43
C GLU A 174 -0.74 -13.05 7.43
N ALA A 175 0.22 -13.83 7.92
CA ALA A 175 0.97 -14.77 7.06
C ALA A 175 0.05 -15.84 6.46
N LYS A 176 -0.89 -16.40 7.25
CA LYS A 176 -1.90 -17.36 6.76
C LYS A 176 -2.80 -16.75 5.68
N VAL A 177 -3.14 -15.46 5.78
CA VAL A 177 -3.91 -14.75 4.76
C VAL A 177 -3.10 -14.66 3.46
N LEU A 178 -1.83 -14.24 3.53
CA LEU A 178 -1.00 -14.06 2.36
C LEU A 178 -0.68 -15.36 1.61
N THR A 179 -0.57 -16.49 2.31
CA THR A 179 -0.40 -17.79 1.62
C THR A 179 -1.62 -18.25 0.83
N LYS A 180 -2.77 -17.60 1.03
CA LYS A 180 -3.99 -17.82 0.24
C LYS A 180 -4.10 -16.89 -0.97
N MET A 181 -3.05 -16.18 -1.28
CA MET A 181 -2.99 -15.21 -2.36
C MET A 181 -1.81 -15.54 -3.28
N ARG A 182 -1.93 -15.09 -4.52
CA ARG A 182 -0.84 -15.05 -5.49
C ARG A 182 -0.76 -13.65 -6.08
N GLY A 183 0.43 -13.22 -6.43
CA GLY A 183 0.59 -11.89 -7.01
C GLY A 183 2.02 -11.48 -7.17
N LYS A 184 2.19 -10.21 -7.46
CA LYS A 184 3.48 -9.56 -7.64
C LYS A 184 3.55 -8.29 -6.82
N VAL A 185 4.76 -7.98 -6.39
CA VAL A 185 5.08 -6.69 -5.77
C VAL A 185 6.20 -6.02 -6.55
N TRP A 186 6.14 -4.71 -6.62
CA TRP A 186 7.18 -3.87 -7.24
C TRP A 186 7.92 -3.14 -6.14
N ILE A 187 9.22 -3.37 -6.09
CA ILE A 187 10.12 -2.75 -5.11
C ILE A 187 11.01 -1.75 -5.81
N ASP A 188 10.86 -0.46 -5.47
CA ASP A 188 11.75 0.59 -5.96
C ASP A 188 13.21 0.27 -5.61
N ARG A 189 14.09 0.35 -6.60
CA ARG A 189 15.49 -0.08 -6.45
C ARG A 189 16.32 0.88 -5.62
N GLU A 190 16.01 2.15 -5.65
CA GLU A 190 16.77 3.18 -4.94
C GLU A 190 16.32 3.27 -3.46
N ASP A 191 15.01 3.37 -3.24
CA ASP A 191 14.45 3.56 -1.92
C ASP A 191 14.18 2.24 -1.18
N SER A 192 14.25 1.09 -1.89
CA SER A 192 13.87 -0.23 -1.36
C SER A 192 12.47 -0.23 -0.73
N ARG A 193 11.51 0.41 -1.41
CA ARG A 193 10.11 0.53 -0.98
C ARG A 193 9.19 -0.25 -1.90
N MET A 194 8.18 -0.88 -1.33
CA MET A 194 7.10 -1.46 -2.13
C MET A 194 6.25 -0.32 -2.69
N VAL A 195 6.24 -0.17 -4.02
CA VAL A 195 5.57 0.93 -4.71
C VAL A 195 4.34 0.50 -5.49
N LYS A 196 4.17 -0.81 -5.69
CA LYS A 196 2.97 -1.40 -6.28
C LYS A 196 2.81 -2.82 -5.78
N ALA A 197 1.57 -3.25 -5.64
CA ALA A 197 1.18 -4.63 -5.43
C ALA A 197 0.00 -4.98 -6.33
N ASP A 198 -0.01 -6.21 -6.82
CA ASP A 198 -1.10 -6.82 -7.59
C ASP A 198 -1.29 -8.23 -7.09
N ALA A 199 -2.46 -8.56 -6.53
CA ALA A 199 -2.68 -9.87 -5.95
C ALA A 199 -4.12 -10.36 -6.09
N VAL A 200 -4.25 -11.67 -6.26
CA VAL A 200 -5.51 -12.38 -6.37
C VAL A 200 -5.62 -13.44 -5.28
N VAL A 201 -6.76 -13.49 -4.64
CA VAL A 201 -7.10 -14.51 -3.65
C VAL A 201 -7.37 -15.84 -4.35
N ASN A 202 -6.64 -16.89 -3.97
CA ASN A 202 -6.76 -18.24 -4.54
C ASN A 202 -7.65 -19.15 -3.70
N ASP A 203 -7.68 -18.92 -2.39
CA ASP A 203 -8.47 -19.71 -1.44
C ASP A 203 -9.23 -18.79 -0.50
N THR A 204 -10.35 -19.26 0.06
CA THR A 204 -11.20 -18.46 0.94
C THR A 204 -10.42 -17.93 2.15
N ILE A 205 -10.43 -16.62 2.34
CA ILE A 205 -9.91 -15.95 3.52
C ILE A 205 -11.07 -15.68 4.46
N SER A 206 -10.98 -16.15 5.71
CA SER A 206 -12.04 -16.01 6.73
C SER A 206 -11.55 -15.16 7.89
N PHE A 207 -12.37 -14.22 8.33
CA PHE A 207 -12.17 -13.39 9.51
C PHE A 207 -13.30 -13.59 10.51
N GLY A 208 -12.97 -13.66 11.80
CA GLY A 208 -13.99 -13.85 12.84
C GLY A 208 -14.80 -15.14 12.63
N TRP A 209 -14.13 -16.28 12.48
CA TRP A 209 -14.68 -17.59 12.14
C TRP A 209 -15.35 -17.57 10.75
N PHE A 210 -16.64 -17.28 10.68
CA PHE A 210 -17.41 -17.24 9.42
C PHE A 210 -18.12 -15.89 9.20
N LEU A 211 -17.85 -14.92 10.06
CA LEU A 211 -18.54 -13.63 10.00
C LEU A 211 -18.23 -12.87 8.71
N PHE A 212 -16.98 -12.91 8.26
CA PHE A 212 -16.58 -12.28 7.01
C PHE A 212 -15.66 -13.20 6.22
N ARG A 213 -15.97 -13.43 4.94
CA ARG A 213 -15.18 -14.29 4.06
C ARG A 213 -14.93 -13.59 2.73
N ILE A 214 -13.68 -13.49 2.34
CA ILE A 214 -13.26 -13.10 1.00
C ILE A 214 -13.17 -14.37 0.16
N GLN A 215 -13.81 -14.36 -1.01
CA GLN A 215 -13.86 -15.53 -1.88
C GLN A 215 -12.69 -15.57 -2.86
N PRO A 216 -12.32 -16.75 -3.37
CA PRO A 216 -11.35 -16.88 -4.48
C PRO A 216 -11.75 -16.01 -5.66
N GLY A 217 -10.72 -15.49 -6.36
CA GLY A 217 -10.88 -14.54 -7.45
C GLY A 217 -11.04 -13.08 -7.00
N PHE A 218 -11.02 -12.79 -5.70
CA PHE A 218 -10.93 -11.42 -5.23
C PHE A 218 -9.56 -10.86 -5.61
N HIS A 219 -9.57 -9.77 -6.37
CA HIS A 219 -8.37 -9.16 -6.93
C HIS A 219 -8.22 -7.75 -6.36
N PHE A 220 -7.01 -7.38 -5.99
CA PHE A 220 -6.70 -6.01 -5.61
C PHE A 220 -5.37 -5.55 -6.20
N THR A 221 -5.30 -4.27 -6.50
CA THR A 221 -4.07 -3.57 -6.85
C THR A 221 -3.90 -2.36 -5.96
N PHE A 222 -2.65 -2.03 -5.74
CA PHE A 222 -2.28 -0.86 -4.97
C PHE A 222 -1.04 -0.22 -5.57
N GLU A 223 -1.06 1.09 -5.74
CA GLU A 223 0.04 1.87 -6.30
C GLU A 223 0.37 3.06 -5.42
N MET A 224 1.64 3.38 -5.33
CA MET A 224 2.16 4.53 -4.63
C MET A 224 2.73 5.56 -5.60
N THR A 225 2.83 6.80 -5.14
CA THR A 225 3.52 7.89 -5.84
C THR A 225 4.47 8.57 -4.90
N ARG A 226 5.53 9.16 -5.45
CA ARG A 226 6.46 9.96 -4.67
C ARG A 226 5.97 11.40 -4.61
N VAL A 227 5.82 11.92 -3.42
CA VAL A 227 5.35 13.29 -3.16
C VAL A 227 6.53 14.14 -2.73
N ASN A 228 6.72 15.29 -3.38
CA ASN A 228 7.81 16.22 -3.15
C ASN A 228 9.21 15.57 -3.18
N ASP A 229 9.39 14.50 -3.95
CA ASP A 229 10.62 13.71 -4.02
C ASP A 229 11.16 13.20 -2.67
N GLN A 230 10.30 13.13 -1.65
CA GLN A 230 10.70 12.79 -0.28
C GLN A 230 9.99 11.56 0.27
N VAL A 231 8.69 11.40 0.01
CA VAL A 231 7.88 10.37 0.64
C VAL A 231 7.01 9.64 -0.37
N TRP A 232 6.89 8.32 -0.20
CA TRP A 232 5.97 7.51 -0.96
C TRP A 232 4.61 7.53 -0.27
N LEU A 233 3.55 7.91 -1.02
CA LEU A 233 2.18 7.97 -0.53
C LEU A 233 1.24 7.24 -1.50
N PRO A 234 0.06 6.77 -1.06
CA PRO A 234 -0.91 6.13 -1.94
C PRO A 234 -1.24 6.98 -3.16
N ARG A 235 -1.34 6.37 -4.32
CA ARG A 235 -1.80 7.00 -5.56
C ARG A 235 -3.12 6.44 -6.00
N HIS A 236 -3.20 5.12 -6.04
CA HIS A 236 -4.35 4.40 -6.55
C HIS A 236 -4.52 3.08 -5.81
N GLY A 237 -5.74 2.70 -5.54
CA GLY A 237 -6.13 1.40 -5.06
C GLY A 237 -7.35 0.92 -5.83
N TRP A 238 -7.34 -0.32 -6.24
CA TRP A 238 -8.48 -0.94 -6.88
C TRP A 238 -8.70 -2.33 -6.33
N LEU A 239 -9.96 -2.70 -6.15
CA LEU A 239 -10.33 -4.03 -5.75
C LEU A 239 -11.62 -4.46 -6.43
N LYS A 240 -11.71 -5.76 -6.75
CA LYS A 240 -12.90 -6.37 -7.32
C LYS A 240 -13.04 -7.81 -6.82
N GLY A 241 -14.22 -8.17 -6.40
CA GLY A 241 -14.44 -9.54 -5.98
C GLY A 241 -15.72 -9.77 -5.21
N THR A 242 -15.77 -10.92 -4.58
CA THR A 242 -16.92 -11.38 -3.80
C THR A 242 -16.53 -11.56 -2.34
N ALA A 243 -17.34 -10.99 -1.45
CA ALA A 243 -17.26 -11.24 -0.01
C ALA A 243 -18.60 -11.77 0.50
N LYS A 244 -18.55 -12.60 1.54
CA LYS A 244 -19.73 -13.11 2.26
C LYS A 244 -19.71 -12.62 3.69
N VAL A 245 -20.85 -12.17 4.19
CA VAL A 245 -21.03 -11.70 5.56
C VAL A 245 -22.01 -12.59 6.27
N ALA A 246 -21.66 -13.06 7.47
CA ALA A 246 -22.43 -13.97 8.32
C ALA A 246 -22.95 -15.23 7.59
N GLY A 247 -22.22 -15.69 6.57
CA GLY A 247 -22.60 -16.86 5.77
C GLY A 247 -23.83 -16.67 4.86
N LEU A 248 -24.60 -15.61 5.04
CA LEU A 248 -25.91 -15.41 4.41
C LEU A 248 -25.88 -14.37 3.29
N LYS A 249 -25.18 -13.28 3.48
CA LYS A 249 -25.20 -12.15 2.56
C LYS A 249 -23.95 -12.11 1.67
N THR A 250 -24.16 -12.19 0.37
CA THR A 250 -23.09 -12.12 -0.63
C THR A 250 -23.00 -10.69 -1.21
N TYR A 251 -21.82 -10.12 -1.13
CA TYR A 251 -21.49 -8.83 -1.75
C TYR A 251 -20.52 -9.06 -2.90
N ARG A 252 -20.91 -8.64 -4.10
CA ARG A 252 -20.02 -8.54 -5.24
C ARG A 252 -19.79 -7.06 -5.47
N MET A 253 -18.54 -6.68 -5.48
CA MET A 253 -18.16 -5.28 -5.50
C MET A 253 -16.90 -5.04 -6.31
N GLU A 254 -16.84 -3.84 -6.85
CA GLU A 254 -15.64 -3.22 -7.39
C GLU A 254 -15.48 -1.86 -6.72
N MET A 255 -14.26 -1.53 -6.29
CA MET A 255 -13.95 -0.26 -5.66
C MET A 255 -12.69 0.32 -6.31
N ASP A 256 -12.77 1.59 -6.71
CA ASP A 256 -11.66 2.38 -7.21
C ASP A 256 -11.37 3.52 -6.23
N MET A 257 -10.14 3.66 -5.81
CA MET A 257 -9.70 4.67 -4.84
C MET A 257 -8.53 5.46 -5.42
N ARG A 258 -8.70 6.76 -5.55
CA ARG A 258 -7.66 7.68 -6.02
C ARG A 258 -7.33 8.68 -4.95
N TYR A 259 -6.04 8.98 -4.82
CA TYR A 259 -5.50 9.85 -3.79
C TYR A 259 -4.80 11.02 -4.46
N SER A 260 -5.11 12.25 -4.01
CA SER A 260 -4.57 13.50 -4.58
C SER A 260 -4.42 14.59 -3.52
N ASP A 261 -3.90 15.73 -3.94
CA ASP A 261 -3.82 16.97 -3.14
C ASP A 261 -3.12 16.77 -1.79
N TYR A 262 -1.97 16.08 -1.84
CA TYR A 262 -1.15 15.88 -0.67
C TYR A 262 -0.58 17.19 -0.14
N ARG A 263 -0.84 17.47 1.15
CA ARG A 263 -0.33 18.64 1.85
C ARG A 263 0.36 18.19 3.11
N ARG A 264 1.60 18.64 3.33
CA ARG A 264 2.31 18.35 4.56
C ARG A 264 1.63 19.07 5.73
N PHE A 265 1.28 18.32 6.76
CA PHE A 265 0.77 18.85 8.00
C PHE A 265 1.94 19.40 8.81
N GLN A 266 1.94 20.72 9.11
CA GLN A 266 2.89 21.31 10.04
C GLN A 266 2.18 21.37 11.41
N SER A 267 2.77 20.75 12.41
CA SER A 267 2.19 20.61 13.76
C SER A 267 2.13 21.90 14.58
N ASP A 268 2.39 23.06 14.00
CA ASP A 268 2.30 24.37 14.68
C ASP A 268 0.87 24.94 14.72
N SER A 269 -0.10 24.29 14.12
CA SER A 269 -1.51 24.65 14.23
C SER A 269 -2.08 24.13 15.54
N ARG A 270 -1.95 24.91 16.62
CA ARG A 270 -2.85 24.78 17.78
C ARG A 270 -4.28 24.88 17.27
N VAL A 271 -5.09 23.86 17.58
CA VAL A 271 -6.54 23.98 17.47
C VAL A 271 -6.95 25.09 18.43
N VAL A 272 -7.11 26.29 17.92
CA VAL A 272 -7.72 27.38 18.67
C VAL A 272 -9.20 27.01 18.78
N GLN A 273 -9.61 26.53 19.97
CA GLN A 273 -11.02 26.53 20.31
C GLN A 273 -11.49 27.98 20.23
N SER A 274 -12.29 28.27 19.21
CA SER A 274 -13.09 29.48 19.20
C SER A 274 -14.06 29.37 20.37
N GLY A 275 -13.80 30.12 21.42
CA GLY A 275 -14.74 30.34 22.51
C GLY A 275 -16.06 30.87 21.94
N PRO A 276 -17.19 30.68 22.68
CA PRO A 276 -18.47 31.22 22.26
C PRO A 276 -18.37 32.74 22.13
N PRO A 277 -19.06 33.34 21.15
CA PRO A 277 -19.15 34.80 21.06
C PRO A 277 -19.87 35.34 22.30
N GLU A 278 -19.31 36.40 22.89
CA GLU A 278 -19.96 37.20 23.93
C GLU A 278 -21.23 37.89 23.44
#